data_c4e801cc214eae1afe138bd2304d0a0c
#
_entry.id   c4e801cc214eae1afe138bd2304d0a0c
#
_cell.length_a   1.000
_cell.length_b   1.000
_cell.length_c   1.000
_cell.angle_alpha   90.00
_cell.angle_beta   90.00
_cell.angle_gamma   90.00
#
_symmetry.space_group_name_H-M   'P 1'
#
loop_
_entity.id
_entity.type
_entity.pdbx_description
1 polymer ?
#
loop_
_entity_poly.entity_id
_entity_poly.type
_entity_poly.pdbx_seq_one_letter_code
_entity_poly.pdbx_strand_id
1 'polypeptide(L)'
;DCISVATDTLATLPDGSPAVFSTKAMYLPHLRMIVAGTGVAGIMGQWVQQMNDRMVLSGILNVAFHAPTNLRRIWAIAQAEYDLAEDQTATIYHLGISEENETFGFMSRSTNNFCSETLRSGWGVKPECEFPEGETDLKRGVQTMMAQQRSIQASKPANERIYIGGECMIWHLTRNNCVSFKAFEFSDHKDQRAQALKSF
;
A
#
# COMPACT_ATOMS: atom_id res chain seq x y z
N ASP A 1 1.91 -3.51 21.71
CA ASP A 1 1.19 -3.49 20.44
C ASP A 1 1.93 -2.60 19.45
N CYS A 2 2.11 -3.10 18.22
CA CYS A 2 2.75 -2.38 17.14
C CYS A 2 2.11 -2.77 15.80
N ILE A 3 2.30 -1.92 14.80
CA ILE A 3 1.88 -2.14 13.41
C ILE A 3 3.12 -2.10 12.53
N SER A 4 3.32 -3.12 11.72
CA SER A 4 4.38 -3.14 10.70
C SER A 4 3.75 -3.22 9.32
N VAL A 5 4.17 -2.33 8.43
CA VAL A 5 3.73 -2.29 7.03
C VAL A 5 4.95 -2.40 6.14
N ALA A 6 4.97 -3.37 5.27
CA ALA A 6 6.04 -3.56 4.28
C ALA A 6 5.47 -3.40 2.87
N THR A 7 6.14 -2.61 2.04
CA THR A 7 5.76 -2.42 0.64
C THR A 7 6.99 -2.43 -0.26
N ASP A 8 6.82 -2.87 -1.49
CA ASP A 8 7.76 -2.61 -2.56
C ASP A 8 7.57 -1.19 -3.13
N THR A 9 8.49 -0.74 -3.99
CA THR A 9 8.42 0.61 -4.58
C THR A 9 8.11 0.61 -6.08
N LEU A 10 8.14 -0.53 -6.75
CA LEU A 10 7.94 -0.59 -8.21
C LEU A 10 6.50 -0.31 -8.60
N ALA A 11 6.28 0.67 -9.45
CA ALA A 11 5.05 0.82 -10.23
C ALA A 11 5.34 0.52 -11.71
N THR A 12 4.39 -0.15 -12.38
CA THR A 12 4.53 -0.60 -13.76
C THR A 12 3.48 0.02 -14.66
N LEU A 13 3.78 0.07 -15.96
CA LEU A 13 2.79 0.28 -17.00
C LEU A 13 1.90 -0.98 -17.17
N PRO A 14 0.78 -0.90 -17.91
CA PRO A 14 -0.10 -2.05 -18.13
C PRO A 14 0.58 -3.27 -18.77
N ASP A 15 1.64 -3.05 -19.56
CA ASP A 15 2.45 -4.12 -20.16
C ASP A 15 3.45 -4.78 -19.19
N GLY A 16 3.51 -4.28 -17.94
CA GLY A 16 4.42 -4.76 -16.90
C GLY A 16 5.81 -4.12 -16.93
N SER A 17 6.09 -3.23 -17.87
CA SER A 17 7.36 -2.50 -17.89
C SER A 17 7.47 -1.54 -16.70
N PRO A 18 8.67 -1.37 -16.10
CA PRO A 18 8.89 -0.43 -15.02
C PRO A 18 8.57 1.01 -15.45
N ALA A 19 7.69 1.68 -14.71
CA ALA A 19 7.32 3.07 -14.95
C ALA A 19 8.02 4.02 -13.99
N VAL A 20 7.82 3.80 -12.69
CA VAL A 20 8.35 4.68 -11.64
C VAL A 20 8.57 3.90 -10.35
N PHE A 21 9.47 4.41 -9.50
CA PHE A 21 9.64 3.92 -8.14
C PHE A 21 9.03 4.94 -7.18
N SER A 22 7.98 4.53 -6.47
CA SER A 22 7.24 5.40 -5.58
C SER A 22 6.98 4.74 -4.24
N THR A 23 6.78 5.56 -3.21
CA THR A 23 6.31 5.04 -1.93
C THR A 23 4.85 4.59 -2.05
N LYS A 24 4.56 3.40 -1.52
CA LYS A 24 3.21 2.83 -1.46
C LYS A 24 2.61 2.86 -0.06
N ALA A 25 3.31 3.50 0.88
CA ALA A 25 2.81 3.77 2.22
C ALA A 25 3.36 5.10 2.73
N MET A 26 2.55 5.84 3.49
CA MET A 26 2.89 7.13 4.07
C MET A 26 2.40 7.22 5.51
N TYR A 27 3.20 7.82 6.38
CA TYR A 27 2.81 8.09 7.76
C TYR A 27 2.27 9.51 7.90
N LEU A 28 1.12 9.65 8.53
CA LEU A 28 0.50 10.92 8.90
C LEU A 28 0.62 11.12 10.42
N PRO A 29 1.61 11.91 10.88
CA PRO A 29 1.95 12.03 12.32
C PRO A 29 0.79 12.52 13.17
N HIS A 30 0.05 13.53 12.69
CA HIS A 30 -1.07 14.14 13.42
C HIS A 30 -2.28 13.19 13.57
N LEU A 31 -2.37 12.16 12.74
CA LEU A 31 -3.38 11.10 12.83
C LEU A 31 -2.82 9.80 13.42
N ARG A 32 -1.51 9.76 13.73
CA ARG A 32 -0.81 8.56 14.21
C ARG A 32 -1.11 7.32 13.35
N MET A 33 -1.11 7.51 12.02
CA MET A 33 -1.63 6.53 11.09
C MET A 33 -0.71 6.34 9.88
N ILE A 34 -0.51 5.10 9.46
CA ILE A 34 0.09 4.73 8.18
C ILE A 34 -1.04 4.49 7.18
N VAL A 35 -0.94 5.09 6.01
CA VAL A 35 -1.81 4.83 4.87
C VAL A 35 -1.00 4.08 3.83
N ALA A 36 -1.49 2.94 3.37
CA ALA A 36 -0.87 2.18 2.29
C ALA A 36 -1.87 1.91 1.17
N GLY A 37 -1.39 1.82 -0.07
CA GLY A 37 -2.25 1.65 -1.22
C GLY A 37 -1.77 0.57 -2.19
N THR A 38 -2.72 -0.10 -2.85
CA THR A 38 -2.47 -1.02 -3.97
C THR A 38 -3.47 -0.79 -5.09
N GLY A 39 -3.11 -1.15 -6.31
CA GLY A 39 -3.93 -0.96 -7.51
C GLY A 39 -3.58 0.31 -8.25
N VAL A 40 -4.58 1.06 -8.72
CA VAL A 40 -4.38 2.27 -9.53
C VAL A 40 -3.50 3.29 -8.80
N ALA A 41 -2.41 3.68 -9.47
CA ALA A 41 -1.47 4.66 -8.94
C ALA A 41 -2.13 6.03 -8.72
N GLY A 42 -1.62 6.79 -7.74
CA GLY A 42 -2.09 8.15 -7.46
C GLY A 42 -3.26 8.23 -6.48
N ILE A 43 -4.16 7.23 -6.40
CA ILE A 43 -5.35 7.27 -5.53
C ILE A 43 -4.96 7.45 -4.05
N MET A 44 -4.02 6.65 -3.56
CA MET A 44 -3.52 6.79 -2.19
C MET A 44 -2.90 8.17 -1.95
N GLY A 45 -2.07 8.65 -2.87
CA GLY A 45 -1.40 9.95 -2.75
C GLY A 45 -2.39 11.11 -2.68
N GLN A 46 -3.40 11.13 -3.54
CA GLN A 46 -4.48 12.14 -3.52
C GLN A 46 -5.26 12.09 -2.21
N TRP A 47 -5.56 10.90 -1.69
CA TRP A 47 -6.25 10.73 -0.43
C TRP A 47 -5.41 11.23 0.76
N VAL A 48 -4.12 10.86 0.81
CA VAL A 48 -3.19 11.35 1.83
C VAL A 48 -3.09 12.88 1.80
N GLN A 49 -2.93 13.47 0.62
CA GLN A 49 -2.90 14.91 0.47
C GLN A 49 -4.20 15.58 0.96
N GLN A 50 -5.35 15.00 0.63
CA GLN A 50 -6.63 15.53 1.09
C GLN A 50 -6.77 15.49 2.60
N MET A 51 -6.38 14.40 3.26
CA MET A 51 -6.39 14.29 4.72
C MET A 51 -5.42 15.29 5.36
N ASN A 52 -4.25 15.47 4.77
CA ASN A 52 -3.21 16.33 5.34
C ASN A 52 -3.52 17.82 5.21
N ASP A 53 -4.06 18.24 4.06
CA ASP A 53 -4.11 19.64 3.69
C ASP A 53 -5.52 20.25 3.69
N ARG A 54 -6.57 19.41 3.65
CA ARG A 54 -7.94 19.86 3.35
C ARG A 54 -9.01 19.37 4.30
N MET A 55 -8.63 18.61 5.31
CA MET A 55 -9.60 18.07 6.29
C MET A 55 -9.11 18.33 7.71
N VAL A 56 -10.06 18.57 8.60
CA VAL A 56 -9.82 18.57 10.05
C VAL A 56 -10.29 17.22 10.57
N LEU A 57 -9.35 16.40 10.99
CA LEU A 57 -9.57 15.02 11.40
C LEU A 57 -9.02 14.82 12.82
N SER A 58 -9.78 14.11 13.66
CA SER A 58 -9.39 13.85 15.05
C SER A 58 -8.52 12.59 15.21
N GLY A 59 -8.53 11.67 14.24
CA GLY A 59 -7.76 10.43 14.26
C GLY A 59 -8.34 9.38 13.32
N ILE A 60 -7.87 8.15 13.45
CA ILE A 60 -8.17 7.06 12.50
C ILE A 60 -9.65 6.66 12.48
N LEU A 61 -10.36 6.72 13.60
CA LEU A 61 -11.79 6.39 13.64
C LEU A 61 -12.61 7.45 12.88
N ASN A 62 -12.23 8.71 13.03
CA ASN A 62 -12.83 9.80 12.26
C ASN A 62 -12.51 9.68 10.75
N VAL A 63 -11.28 9.26 10.40
CA VAL A 63 -10.92 8.94 9.02
C VAL A 63 -11.80 7.82 8.46
N ALA A 64 -12.04 6.75 9.22
CA ALA A 64 -12.88 5.63 8.78
C ALA A 64 -14.31 6.07 8.42
N PHE A 65 -14.85 7.07 9.12
CA PHE A 65 -16.14 7.65 8.80
C PHE A 65 -16.15 8.45 7.49
N HIS A 66 -15.10 9.22 7.23
CA HIS A 66 -15.00 10.10 6.05
C HIS A 66 -14.44 9.44 4.78
N ALA A 67 -13.66 8.36 4.92
CA ALA A 67 -12.98 7.70 3.81
C ALA A 67 -13.93 7.27 2.68
N PRO A 68 -15.08 6.63 2.92
CA PRO A 68 -15.95 6.15 1.84
C PRO A 68 -16.38 7.25 0.87
N THR A 69 -16.83 8.38 1.38
CA THR A 69 -17.31 9.50 0.56
C THR A 69 -16.18 10.15 -0.25
N ASN A 70 -15.03 10.36 0.37
CA ASN A 70 -13.92 11.03 -0.28
C ASN A 70 -13.19 10.15 -1.27
N LEU A 71 -12.99 8.87 -0.96
CA LEU A 71 -12.36 7.92 -1.88
C LEU A 71 -13.22 7.66 -3.11
N ARG A 72 -14.55 7.58 -2.99
CA ARG A 72 -15.45 7.53 -4.15
C ARG A 72 -15.28 8.72 -5.08
N ARG A 73 -15.17 9.93 -4.51
CA ARG A 73 -14.93 11.14 -5.31
C ARG A 73 -13.58 11.10 -6.02
N ILE A 74 -12.51 10.73 -5.32
CA ILE A 74 -11.17 10.60 -5.91
C ILE A 74 -11.20 9.56 -7.03
N TRP A 75 -11.86 8.43 -6.80
CA TRP A 75 -11.99 7.34 -7.77
C TRP A 75 -12.75 7.78 -9.03
N ALA A 76 -13.88 8.47 -8.87
CA ALA A 76 -14.67 8.97 -9.99
C ALA A 76 -13.88 9.98 -10.86
N ILE A 77 -13.08 10.83 -10.23
CA ILE A 77 -12.16 11.74 -10.94
C ILE A 77 -11.12 10.94 -11.71
N ALA A 78 -10.48 9.95 -11.08
CA ALA A 78 -9.46 9.12 -11.73
C ALA A 78 -10.05 8.33 -12.92
N GLN A 79 -11.26 7.79 -12.79
CA GLN A 79 -11.95 7.11 -13.88
C GLN A 79 -12.19 8.04 -15.07
N ALA A 80 -12.58 9.29 -14.81
CA ALA A 80 -12.84 10.27 -15.86
C ALA A 80 -11.55 10.79 -16.54
N GLU A 81 -10.44 10.88 -15.79
CA GLU A 81 -9.18 11.45 -16.30
C GLU A 81 -8.28 10.44 -16.99
N TYR A 82 -8.29 9.17 -16.54
CA TYR A 82 -7.30 8.16 -16.97
C TYR A 82 -7.90 7.02 -17.81
N ASP A 83 -9.18 7.08 -18.15
CA ASP A 83 -9.87 6.02 -18.91
C ASP A 83 -9.58 4.62 -18.33
N LEU A 84 -9.80 4.48 -17.02
CA LEU A 84 -9.47 3.25 -16.30
C LEU A 84 -10.29 2.07 -16.82
N ALA A 85 -9.62 0.96 -17.11
CA ALA A 85 -10.28 -0.29 -17.48
C ALA A 85 -11.18 -0.81 -16.32
N GLU A 86 -12.26 -1.53 -16.67
CA GLU A 86 -13.26 -2.02 -15.70
C GLU A 86 -12.68 -2.95 -14.62
N ASP A 87 -11.61 -3.68 -14.93
CA ASP A 87 -10.93 -4.60 -14.03
C ASP A 87 -9.91 -3.91 -13.12
N GLN A 88 -9.59 -2.64 -13.38
CA GLN A 88 -8.69 -1.89 -12.52
C GLN A 88 -9.34 -1.59 -11.17
N THR A 89 -8.57 -1.79 -10.12
CA THR A 89 -9.04 -1.64 -8.73
C THR A 89 -8.08 -0.80 -7.90
N ALA A 90 -8.59 -0.28 -6.78
CA ALA A 90 -7.77 0.34 -5.74
C ALA A 90 -8.19 -0.20 -4.37
N THR A 91 -7.20 -0.43 -3.51
CA THR A 91 -7.40 -0.75 -2.10
C THR A 91 -6.53 0.17 -1.27
N ILE A 92 -7.12 0.85 -0.31
CA ILE A 92 -6.42 1.74 0.62
C ILE A 92 -6.53 1.14 2.01
N TYR A 93 -5.39 0.93 2.65
CA TYR A 93 -5.25 0.46 4.02
C TYR A 93 -4.94 1.65 4.93
N HIS A 94 -5.61 1.70 6.06
CA HIS A 94 -5.41 2.69 7.11
C HIS A 94 -5.07 1.92 8.39
N LEU A 95 -3.89 2.13 8.92
CA LEU A 95 -3.34 1.36 10.02
C LEU A 95 -2.74 2.33 11.05
N GLY A 96 -3.26 2.37 12.25
CA GLY A 96 -2.84 3.40 13.19
C GLY A 96 -3.18 3.14 14.64
N ILE A 97 -2.95 4.16 15.43
CA ILE A 97 -3.34 4.22 16.83
C ILE A 97 -4.59 5.07 16.93
N SER A 98 -5.66 4.50 17.45
CA SER A 98 -6.95 5.18 17.59
C SER A 98 -6.91 6.32 18.60
N GLU A 99 -7.98 7.10 18.62
CA GLU A 99 -8.21 8.16 19.59
C GLU A 99 -8.26 7.61 21.04
N GLU A 100 -8.55 6.31 21.18
CA GLU A 100 -8.60 5.58 22.44
C GLU A 100 -7.26 4.90 22.80
N ASN A 101 -6.18 5.20 22.04
CA ASN A 101 -4.84 4.61 22.18
C ASN A 101 -4.75 3.11 21.90
N GLU A 102 -5.66 2.56 21.12
CA GLU A 102 -5.61 1.17 20.67
C GLU A 102 -5.10 1.05 19.25
N THR A 103 -4.48 -0.08 18.92
CA THR A 103 -4.17 -0.38 17.52
C THR A 103 -5.46 -0.62 16.74
N PHE A 104 -5.62 0.11 15.66
CA PHE A 104 -6.80 0.01 14.82
C PHE A 104 -6.40 -0.01 13.34
N GLY A 105 -7.15 -0.76 12.54
CA GLY A 105 -6.98 -0.79 11.10
C GLY A 105 -8.29 -0.99 10.37
N PHE A 106 -8.38 -0.38 9.21
CA PHE A 106 -9.45 -0.63 8.25
C PHE A 106 -8.93 -0.52 6.82
N MET A 107 -9.64 -1.12 5.89
CA MET A 107 -9.39 -0.96 4.46
C MET A 107 -10.63 -0.46 3.75
N SER A 108 -10.39 0.19 2.60
CA SER A 108 -11.42 0.67 1.69
C SER A 108 -11.08 0.23 0.28
N ARG A 109 -11.97 -0.50 -0.38
CA ARG A 109 -11.75 -1.09 -1.72
C ARG A 109 -12.71 -0.49 -2.73
N SER A 110 -12.24 -0.21 -3.94
CA SER A 110 -13.10 0.23 -5.05
C SER A 110 -14.19 -0.79 -5.38
N THR A 111 -13.89 -2.09 -5.22
CA THR A 111 -14.82 -3.21 -5.48
C THR A 111 -16.02 -3.29 -4.54
N ASN A 112 -15.96 -2.63 -3.36
CA ASN A 112 -17.08 -2.51 -2.45
C ASN A 112 -17.49 -1.04 -2.21
N ASN A 113 -17.25 -0.19 -3.22
CA ASN A 113 -17.62 1.22 -3.16
C ASN A 113 -16.93 1.98 -2.02
N PHE A 114 -15.72 1.58 -1.69
CA PHE A 114 -14.88 2.14 -0.61
C PHE A 114 -15.51 2.13 0.78
N CYS A 115 -16.47 1.26 1.04
CA CYS A 115 -16.95 1.05 2.40
C CYS A 115 -15.79 0.68 3.33
N SER A 116 -15.75 1.27 4.52
CA SER A 116 -14.71 0.98 5.51
C SER A 116 -14.92 -0.41 6.10
N GLU A 117 -13.94 -1.29 5.93
CA GLU A 117 -13.92 -2.66 6.44
C GLU A 117 -12.87 -2.77 7.54
N THR A 118 -13.28 -2.97 8.78
CA THR A 118 -12.35 -3.13 9.90
C THR A 118 -11.48 -4.35 9.72
N LEU A 119 -10.17 -4.18 9.91
CA LEU A 119 -9.21 -5.26 9.90
C LEU A 119 -9.12 -5.90 11.29
N ARG A 120 -9.06 -7.23 11.32
CA ARG A 120 -8.76 -7.95 12.55
C ARG A 120 -7.28 -7.88 12.86
N SER A 121 -6.92 -8.00 14.14
CA SER A 121 -5.52 -8.18 14.55
C SER A 121 -4.95 -9.45 13.92
N GLY A 122 -3.67 -9.40 13.54
CA GLY A 122 -2.99 -10.48 12.86
C GLY A 122 -2.10 -9.96 11.73
N TRP A 123 -2.01 -10.72 10.68
CA TRP A 123 -1.25 -10.36 9.48
C TRP A 123 -2.10 -10.47 8.23
N GLY A 124 -1.71 -9.75 7.20
CA GLY A 124 -2.32 -9.81 5.88
C GLY A 124 -1.30 -9.45 4.81
N VAL A 125 -1.40 -10.08 3.65
CA VAL A 125 -0.49 -9.87 2.53
C VAL A 125 -1.26 -9.71 1.22
N LYS A 126 -0.73 -8.90 0.33
CA LYS A 126 -1.26 -8.73 -1.02
C LYS A 126 -0.10 -8.50 -2.00
N PRO A 127 0.04 -9.29 -3.06
CA PRO A 127 -0.74 -10.49 -3.37
C PRO A 127 -0.57 -11.59 -2.32
N GLU A 128 -1.48 -12.56 -2.31
CA GLU A 128 -1.47 -13.66 -1.35
C GLU A 128 -0.20 -14.51 -1.45
N CYS A 129 0.32 -14.91 -0.30
CA CYS A 129 1.38 -15.88 -0.11
C CYS A 129 1.29 -16.48 1.30
N GLU A 130 2.05 -17.51 1.58
CA GLU A 130 2.14 -18.09 2.91
C GLU A 130 3.00 -17.24 3.84
N PHE A 131 2.61 -17.16 5.10
CA PHE A 131 3.46 -16.57 6.13
C PHE A 131 4.54 -17.59 6.53
N PRO A 132 5.83 -17.18 6.63
CA PRO A 132 6.89 -18.09 7.03
C PRO A 132 6.74 -18.48 8.51
N GLU A 133 6.31 -19.70 8.76
CA GLU A 133 6.14 -20.23 10.12
C GLU A 133 7.46 -20.20 10.91
N GLY A 134 7.38 -19.76 12.16
CA GLY A 134 8.54 -19.73 13.08
C GLY A 134 9.55 -18.59 12.83
N GLU A 135 9.37 -17.78 11.78
CA GLU A 135 10.24 -16.63 11.56
C GLU A 135 9.90 -15.49 12.53
N THR A 136 10.89 -15.06 13.28
CA THR A 136 10.78 -13.97 14.26
C THR A 136 11.44 -12.67 13.80
N ASP A 137 12.31 -12.73 12.79
CA ASP A 137 12.93 -11.56 12.18
C ASP A 137 11.99 -10.97 11.11
N LEU A 138 11.43 -9.79 11.38
CA LEU A 138 10.52 -9.11 10.49
C LEU A 138 11.10 -8.91 9.08
N LYS A 139 12.37 -8.54 8.98
CA LYS A 139 13.03 -8.29 7.69
C LYS A 139 13.14 -9.58 6.87
N ARG A 140 13.56 -10.68 7.49
CA ARG A 140 13.64 -11.99 6.84
C ARG A 140 12.27 -12.50 6.44
N GLY A 141 11.29 -12.40 7.33
CA GLY A 141 9.91 -12.78 7.05
C GLY A 141 9.35 -12.06 5.83
N VAL A 142 9.48 -10.74 5.79
CA VAL A 142 9.06 -9.92 4.65
C VAL A 142 9.82 -10.29 3.37
N GLN A 143 11.13 -10.51 3.45
CA GLN A 143 11.94 -10.91 2.28
C GLN A 143 11.48 -12.26 1.72
N THR A 144 11.23 -13.23 2.57
CA THR A 144 10.71 -14.56 2.19
C THR A 144 9.34 -14.45 1.53
N MET A 145 8.41 -13.70 2.15
CA MET A 145 7.07 -13.50 1.61
C MET A 145 7.12 -12.81 0.23
N MET A 146 7.89 -11.75 0.06
CA MET A 146 7.98 -11.05 -1.22
C MET A 146 8.65 -11.90 -2.30
N ALA A 147 9.63 -12.74 -1.96
CA ALA A 147 10.22 -13.70 -2.89
C ALA A 147 9.20 -14.74 -3.36
N GLN A 148 8.40 -15.26 -2.43
CA GLN A 148 7.32 -16.20 -2.73
C GLN A 148 6.23 -15.54 -3.59
N GLN A 149 5.80 -14.32 -3.24
CA GLN A 149 4.86 -13.55 -4.05
C GLN A 149 5.35 -13.38 -5.48
N ARG A 150 6.62 -13.00 -5.68
CA ARG A 150 7.22 -12.87 -7.02
C ARG A 150 7.19 -14.19 -7.79
N SER A 151 7.51 -15.30 -7.13
CA SER A 151 7.47 -16.64 -7.74
C SER A 151 6.05 -17.01 -8.18
N ILE A 152 5.05 -16.79 -7.32
CA ILE A 152 3.64 -17.03 -7.63
C ILE A 152 3.19 -16.15 -8.80
N GLN A 153 3.53 -14.87 -8.77
CA GLN A 153 3.14 -13.96 -9.83
C GLN A 153 3.84 -14.27 -11.17
N ALA A 154 5.08 -14.75 -11.14
CA ALA A 154 5.81 -15.14 -12.36
C ALA A 154 5.16 -16.30 -13.11
N SER A 155 4.38 -17.16 -12.44
CA SER A 155 3.64 -18.26 -13.07
C SER A 155 2.34 -17.82 -13.75
N LYS A 156 1.87 -16.58 -13.51
CA LYS A 156 0.64 -16.05 -14.10
C LYS A 156 0.87 -15.48 -15.50
N PRO A 157 -0.18 -15.41 -16.35
CA PRO A 157 -0.15 -14.62 -17.59
C PRO A 157 0.26 -13.17 -17.32
N ALA A 158 0.95 -12.55 -18.26
CA ALA A 158 1.52 -11.20 -18.08
C ALA A 158 0.45 -10.14 -17.71
N ASN A 159 -0.74 -10.24 -18.31
CA ASN A 159 -1.88 -9.34 -18.06
C ASN A 159 -2.56 -9.53 -16.69
N GLU A 160 -2.29 -10.65 -16.00
CA GLU A 160 -2.83 -10.94 -14.66
C GLU A 160 -1.78 -10.79 -13.55
N ARG A 161 -0.55 -10.46 -13.95
CA ARG A 161 0.60 -10.45 -13.07
C ARG A 161 0.68 -9.16 -12.26
N ILE A 162 0.86 -9.30 -10.96
CA ILE A 162 1.23 -8.19 -10.08
C ILE A 162 2.76 -8.16 -10.01
N TYR A 163 3.34 -7.05 -10.43
CA TYR A 163 4.79 -6.86 -10.43
C TYR A 163 5.25 -6.30 -9.09
N ILE A 164 6.28 -6.92 -8.52
CA ILE A 164 6.87 -6.56 -7.22
C ILE A 164 8.35 -6.34 -7.45
N GLY A 165 8.88 -5.18 -7.05
CA GLY A 165 10.29 -4.87 -7.32
C GLY A 165 10.75 -3.54 -6.72
N GLY A 166 11.92 -3.09 -7.19
CA GLY A 166 12.54 -1.88 -6.68
C GLY A 166 13.19 -2.09 -5.31
N GLU A 167 12.72 -1.38 -4.31
CA GLU A 167 13.16 -1.46 -2.92
C GLU A 167 12.01 -1.95 -2.03
N CYS A 168 12.34 -2.67 -0.96
CA CYS A 168 11.39 -2.95 0.11
C CYS A 168 11.54 -1.92 1.22
N MET A 169 10.45 -1.22 1.50
CA MET A 169 10.34 -0.27 2.59
C MET A 169 9.49 -0.85 3.72
N ILE A 170 9.93 -0.69 4.95
CA ILE A 170 9.18 -1.08 6.14
C ILE A 170 8.89 0.15 6.99
N TRP A 171 7.64 0.30 7.40
CA TRP A 171 7.18 1.23 8.42
C TRP A 171 6.82 0.44 9.67
N HIS A 172 7.31 0.89 10.81
CA HIS A 172 7.02 0.30 12.10
C HIS A 172 6.45 1.37 13.02
N LEU A 173 5.16 1.25 13.34
CA LEU A 173 4.42 2.18 14.19
C LEU A 173 4.17 1.57 15.55
N THR A 174 4.57 2.28 16.58
CA THR A 174 4.22 2.02 17.97
C THR A 174 3.33 3.16 18.49
N ARG A 175 2.86 3.06 19.73
CA ARG A 175 2.09 4.14 20.36
C ARG A 175 2.82 5.49 20.38
N ASN A 176 4.15 5.46 20.47
CA ASN A 176 4.96 6.66 20.71
C ASN A 176 5.80 7.09 19.50
N ASN A 177 5.99 6.22 18.52
CA ASN A 177 6.92 6.49 17.42
C ASN A 177 6.53 5.73 16.15
N CYS A 178 6.91 6.32 15.02
CA CYS A 178 6.88 5.64 13.73
C CYS A 178 8.27 5.77 13.09
N VAL A 179 8.87 4.64 12.74
CA VAL A 179 10.13 4.58 12.01
C VAL A 179 9.90 3.95 10.64
N SER A 180 10.63 4.43 9.65
CA SER A 180 10.65 3.82 8.32
C SER A 180 12.08 3.58 7.88
N PHE A 181 12.32 2.47 7.20
CA PHE A 181 13.64 2.13 6.69
C PHE A 181 13.57 1.24 5.46
N LYS A 182 14.60 1.33 4.62
CA LYS A 182 14.81 0.39 3.53
C LYS A 182 15.30 -0.95 4.09
N ALA A 183 14.52 -2.00 3.90
CA ALA A 183 14.87 -3.33 4.35
C ALA A 183 15.86 -4.03 3.41
N PHE A 184 15.59 -3.97 2.10
CA PHE A 184 16.45 -4.53 1.04
C PHE A 184 16.10 -3.94 -0.32
N GLU A 185 16.96 -4.24 -1.30
CA GLU A 185 16.70 -4.02 -2.73
C GLU A 185 16.47 -5.37 -3.42
N PHE A 186 15.58 -5.42 -4.38
CA PHE A 186 15.46 -6.58 -5.26
C PHE A 186 16.65 -6.67 -6.22
N SER A 187 17.05 -7.89 -6.55
CA SER A 187 18.26 -8.13 -7.36
C SER A 187 18.22 -7.49 -8.75
N ASP A 188 17.03 -7.32 -9.31
CA ASP A 188 16.77 -6.70 -10.62
C ASP A 188 16.45 -5.19 -10.55
N HIS A 189 16.56 -4.56 -9.38
CA HIS A 189 16.21 -3.14 -9.20
C HIS A 189 17.03 -2.24 -10.14
N LYS A 190 18.32 -2.48 -10.30
CA LYS A 190 19.19 -1.66 -11.17
C LYS A 190 18.74 -1.71 -12.62
N ASP A 191 18.37 -2.91 -13.09
CA ASP A 191 17.90 -3.11 -14.47
C ASP A 191 16.51 -2.47 -14.69
N GLN A 192 15.60 -2.64 -13.73
CA GLN A 192 14.29 -2.00 -13.73
C GLN A 192 14.43 -0.47 -13.76
N ARG A 193 15.35 0.10 -12.96
CA ARG A 193 15.60 1.54 -12.94
C ARG A 193 16.17 2.04 -14.26
N ALA A 194 17.12 1.31 -14.85
CA ALA A 194 17.68 1.65 -16.15
C ALA A 194 16.62 1.59 -17.26
N GLN A 195 15.67 0.67 -17.17
CA GLN A 195 14.55 0.58 -18.11
C GLN A 195 13.56 1.74 -17.92
N ALA A 196 13.15 2.05 -16.70
CA ALA A 196 12.25 3.17 -16.41
C ALA A 196 12.81 4.52 -16.91
N LEU A 197 14.12 4.75 -16.77
CA LEU A 197 14.76 5.98 -17.25
C LEU A 197 14.80 6.12 -18.79
N LYS A 198 14.58 5.04 -19.54
CA LYS A 198 14.50 5.09 -21.01
C LYS A 198 13.10 5.44 -21.52
N SER A 199 12.11 5.36 -20.65
CA SER A 199 10.70 5.64 -20.98
C SER A 199 10.33 7.13 -20.83
N PHE A 200 11.26 7.94 -20.32
CA PHE A 200 11.19 9.40 -20.22
C PHE A 200 12.13 10.05 -21.23
#